data_ffc3e69bd3ec21213cb49a3b75174ca8
#
_entry.id   ffc3e69bd3ec21213cb49a3b75174ca8
#
_cell.length_a   1.000
_cell.length_b   1.000
_cell.length_c   1.000
_cell.angle_alpha   90.00
_cell.angle_beta   90.00
_cell.angle_gamma   90.00
#
_symmetry.space_group_name_H-M   'P 1'
#
loop_
_entity.id
_entity.type
_entity.pdbx_description
1 polymer ?
#
loop_
_entity_poly.entity_id
_entity_poly.type
_entity_poly.pdbx_seq_one_letter_code
_entity_poly.pdbx_strand_id
1 'polypeptide(L)'
;MKKLFALILAVLMVLGCAAVASAEQVETLELNWEDFAKEIEASEEAKAAFSGDFVTMEEIALKIYIPATFEQAELTDEDREAGYIAYFTMGEDAGIGVQYVDMGGVSLEEYAQLLTEEYGFECTDAVVNGLPALAYSFTEDDRETSVLAFSTEKGYILEIAFAPTNDEGFGAVAAVLMASVQAADEDAE
;
A
#
# COMPACT_ATOMS: atom_id res chain seq x y z
N MET A 1 13.00 4.24 -17.72
CA MET A 1 13.65 4.62 -16.44
C MET A 1 13.32 6.04 -15.98
N LYS A 2 13.63 7.13 -16.74
CA LYS A 2 13.37 8.51 -16.23
C LYS A 2 11.90 8.80 -15.88
N LYS A 3 10.91 8.25 -16.59
CA LYS A 3 9.48 8.48 -16.33
C LYS A 3 8.98 7.63 -15.17
N LEU A 4 9.42 6.36 -15.07
CA LEU A 4 9.11 5.49 -13.93
C LEU A 4 9.67 6.10 -12.65
N PHE A 5 10.92 6.58 -12.67
CA PHE A 5 11.54 7.31 -11.57
C PHE A 5 10.76 8.58 -11.19
N ALA A 6 10.25 9.32 -12.18
CA ALA A 6 9.47 10.53 -11.94
C ALA A 6 8.10 10.20 -11.32
N LEU A 7 7.46 9.11 -11.74
CA LEU A 7 6.18 8.66 -11.21
C LEU A 7 6.35 8.12 -9.78
N ILE A 8 7.36 7.27 -9.56
CA ILE A 8 7.73 6.77 -8.23
C ILE A 8 8.07 7.93 -7.29
N LEU A 9 8.87 8.89 -7.75
CA LEU A 9 9.22 10.06 -6.95
C LEU A 9 8.00 10.93 -6.62
N ALA A 10 7.01 11.03 -7.53
CA ALA A 10 5.77 11.75 -7.28
C ALA A 10 4.92 11.07 -6.19
N VAL A 11 4.80 9.73 -6.23
CA VAL A 11 4.08 8.95 -5.20
C VAL A 11 4.77 9.07 -3.84
N LEU A 12 6.09 8.91 -3.79
CA LEU A 12 6.86 9.06 -2.55
C LEU A 12 6.82 10.50 -2.00
N MET A 13 6.78 11.53 -2.87
CA MET A 13 6.63 12.91 -2.41
C MET A 13 5.24 13.18 -1.82
N VAL A 14 4.18 12.59 -2.34
CA VAL A 14 2.82 12.75 -1.79
C VAL A 14 2.71 12.04 -0.45
N LEU A 15 3.28 10.85 -0.31
CA LEU A 15 3.27 10.09 0.96
C LEU A 15 4.25 10.67 2.01
N GLY A 16 5.36 11.31 1.57
CA GLY A 16 6.38 11.87 2.47
C GLY A 16 6.34 13.39 2.69
N CYS A 17 5.50 14.15 1.98
CA CYS A 17 5.45 15.63 2.03
C CYS A 17 4.34 16.21 2.90
N ALA A 18 3.76 15.47 3.81
CA ALA A 18 2.82 16.02 4.80
C ALA A 18 3.45 16.98 5.83
N ALA A 19 4.70 17.38 5.67
CA ALA A 19 5.44 18.22 6.61
C ALA A 19 5.58 19.70 6.22
N VAL A 20 4.77 20.25 5.32
CA VAL A 20 4.75 21.71 5.07
C VAL A 20 3.34 22.23 5.01
N ALA A 21 2.89 22.79 6.12
CA ALA A 21 1.63 23.49 6.27
C ALA A 21 1.44 24.56 5.18
N SER A 22 0.47 24.35 4.32
CA SER A 22 -0.27 25.44 3.66
C SER A 22 -1.66 24.92 3.32
N ALA A 23 -2.68 25.58 3.84
CA ALA A 23 -4.07 25.24 3.62
C ALA A 23 -4.45 25.54 2.16
N GLU A 24 -4.28 24.55 1.28
CA GLU A 24 -4.84 24.57 -0.09
C GLU A 24 -5.01 23.11 -0.54
N GLN A 25 -6.27 22.74 -0.78
CA GLN A 25 -6.78 21.54 -1.44
C GLN A 25 -5.92 20.28 -1.24
N VAL A 26 -6.35 19.41 -0.36
CA VAL A 26 -5.81 18.04 -0.29
C VAL A 26 -6.07 17.41 -1.66
N GLU A 27 -5.03 17.31 -2.49
CA GLU A 27 -5.13 16.59 -3.75
C GLU A 27 -5.29 15.11 -3.43
N THR A 28 -6.37 14.52 -3.93
CA THR A 28 -6.57 13.06 -3.82
C THR A 28 -5.43 12.35 -4.55
N LEU A 29 -4.77 11.42 -3.88
CA LEU A 29 -3.73 10.60 -4.48
C LEU A 29 -4.36 9.57 -5.44
N GLU A 30 -4.09 9.67 -6.74
CA GLU A 30 -4.54 8.70 -7.73
C GLU A 30 -3.41 7.73 -8.09
N LEU A 31 -3.62 6.43 -7.85
CA LEU A 31 -2.72 5.35 -8.22
C LEU A 31 -3.40 4.45 -9.25
N ASN A 32 -2.73 4.24 -10.39
CA ASN A 32 -3.24 3.42 -11.48
C ASN A 32 -2.20 2.42 -11.94
N TRP A 33 -2.51 1.13 -11.85
CA TRP A 33 -1.61 0.05 -12.25
C TRP A 33 -1.21 0.10 -13.73
N GLU A 34 -2.14 0.48 -14.62
CA GLU A 34 -1.84 0.52 -16.06
C GLU A 34 -0.67 1.43 -16.41
N ASP A 35 -0.48 2.51 -15.65
CA ASP A 35 0.60 3.46 -15.90
C ASP A 35 1.96 2.87 -15.49
N PHE A 36 2.01 2.18 -14.33
CA PHE A 36 3.20 1.46 -13.89
C PHE A 36 3.50 0.25 -14.79
N ALA A 37 2.50 -0.54 -15.16
CA ALA A 37 2.64 -1.69 -16.03
C ALA A 37 3.24 -1.31 -17.40
N LYS A 38 2.77 -0.23 -18.01
CA LYS A 38 3.33 0.30 -19.27
C LYS A 38 4.81 0.67 -19.15
N GLU A 39 5.20 1.30 -18.05
CA GLU A 39 6.59 1.67 -17.82
C GLU A 39 7.48 0.45 -17.54
N ILE A 40 6.96 -0.54 -16.82
CA ILE A 40 7.63 -1.83 -16.58
C ILE A 40 7.82 -2.55 -17.92
N GLU A 41 6.78 -2.65 -18.72
CA GLU A 41 6.83 -3.32 -20.05
C GLU A 41 7.76 -2.62 -21.05
N ALA A 42 7.97 -1.32 -20.90
CA ALA A 42 8.84 -0.54 -21.78
C ALA A 42 10.34 -0.82 -21.60
N SER A 43 10.75 -1.53 -20.54
CA SER A 43 12.16 -1.77 -20.19
C SER A 43 12.42 -3.23 -19.83
N GLU A 44 13.34 -3.90 -20.51
CA GLU A 44 13.74 -5.27 -20.17
C GLU A 44 14.36 -5.38 -18.77
N GLU A 45 15.02 -4.32 -18.30
CA GLU A 45 15.58 -4.25 -16.96
C GLU A 45 14.46 -4.16 -15.91
N ALA A 46 13.42 -3.33 -16.16
CA ALA A 46 12.27 -3.22 -15.27
C ALA A 46 11.45 -4.52 -15.26
N LYS A 47 11.21 -5.16 -16.40
CA LYS A 47 10.56 -6.48 -16.47
C LYS A 47 11.29 -7.53 -15.62
N ALA A 48 12.62 -7.53 -15.68
CA ALA A 48 13.40 -8.49 -14.90
C ALA A 48 13.33 -8.18 -13.39
N ALA A 49 13.35 -6.89 -13.01
CA ALA A 49 13.29 -6.46 -11.62
C ALA A 49 11.89 -6.68 -10.98
N PHE A 50 10.84 -6.48 -11.78
CA PHE A 50 9.44 -6.62 -11.35
C PHE A 50 8.77 -7.88 -11.93
N SER A 51 9.52 -8.94 -12.20
CA SER A 51 8.94 -10.23 -12.55
C SER A 51 8.15 -10.79 -11.37
N GLY A 52 6.88 -11.17 -11.56
CA GLY A 52 6.02 -11.67 -10.49
C GLY A 52 4.60 -11.92 -10.96
N ASP A 53 3.69 -12.15 -10.03
CA ASP A 53 2.30 -12.48 -10.30
C ASP A 53 1.36 -11.71 -9.37
N PHE A 54 0.09 -11.59 -9.77
CA PHE A 54 -0.96 -11.13 -8.86
C PHE A 54 -1.33 -12.22 -7.87
N VAL A 55 -1.27 -11.89 -6.59
CA VAL A 55 -1.75 -12.73 -5.49
C VAL A 55 -3.14 -12.23 -5.09
N THR A 56 -4.13 -13.10 -5.18
CA THR A 56 -5.51 -12.82 -4.74
C THR A 56 -5.66 -13.15 -3.27
N MET A 57 -6.21 -12.22 -2.53
CA MET A 57 -6.60 -12.38 -1.13
C MET A 57 -8.13 -12.51 -1.10
N GLU A 58 -8.61 -13.76 -1.09
CA GLU A 58 -10.04 -14.07 -1.22
C GLU A 58 -10.88 -13.50 -0.06
N GLU A 59 -10.31 -13.45 1.16
CA GLU A 59 -10.99 -12.93 2.35
C GLU A 59 -11.43 -11.48 2.21
N ILE A 60 -10.75 -10.73 1.33
CA ILE A 60 -10.95 -9.29 1.16
C ILE A 60 -11.33 -8.89 -0.27
N ALA A 61 -11.44 -9.86 -1.17
CA ALA A 61 -11.73 -9.66 -2.58
C ALA A 61 -10.78 -8.63 -3.25
N LEU A 62 -9.51 -8.62 -2.85
CA LEU A 62 -8.46 -7.82 -3.46
C LEU A 62 -7.35 -8.69 -4.02
N LYS A 63 -6.61 -8.16 -4.98
CA LYS A 63 -5.36 -8.71 -5.48
C LYS A 63 -4.28 -7.66 -5.49
N ILE A 64 -3.05 -8.08 -5.23
CA ILE A 64 -1.85 -7.25 -5.27
C ILE A 64 -0.77 -7.96 -6.08
N TYR A 65 -0.02 -7.21 -6.87
CA TYR A 65 1.12 -7.76 -7.59
C TYR A 65 2.29 -8.00 -6.62
N ILE A 66 2.79 -9.23 -6.58
CA ILE A 66 3.91 -9.62 -5.73
C ILE A 66 5.08 -10.04 -6.62
N PRO A 67 6.20 -9.29 -6.64
CA PRO A 67 7.40 -9.67 -7.35
C PRO A 67 7.97 -10.99 -6.83
N ALA A 68 8.60 -11.77 -7.71
CA ALA A 68 9.23 -13.05 -7.37
C ALA A 68 10.41 -12.94 -6.36
N THR A 69 10.81 -11.72 -6.04
CA THR A 69 11.80 -11.44 -4.99
C THR A 69 11.22 -11.46 -3.58
N PHE A 70 9.88 -11.52 -3.47
CA PHE A 70 9.21 -11.63 -2.17
C PHE A 70 8.91 -13.09 -1.84
N GLU A 71 8.96 -13.39 -0.56
CA GLU A 71 8.55 -14.68 0.00
C GLU A 71 7.35 -14.44 0.93
N GLN A 72 6.34 -15.29 0.83
CA GLN A 72 5.22 -15.25 1.76
C GLN A 72 5.66 -15.89 3.08
N ALA A 73 5.56 -15.12 4.16
CA ALA A 73 5.89 -15.63 5.50
C ALA A 73 4.71 -16.41 6.10
N GLU A 74 5.03 -17.41 6.92
CA GLU A 74 4.03 -18.08 7.74
C GLU A 74 3.62 -17.18 8.90
N LEU A 75 2.31 -16.93 9.01
CA LEU A 75 1.75 -16.18 10.13
C LEU A 75 1.73 -17.04 11.40
N THR A 76 2.20 -16.47 12.48
CA THR A 76 2.06 -17.08 13.82
C THR A 76 0.63 -16.96 14.34
N ASP A 77 0.31 -17.63 15.44
CA ASP A 77 -0.99 -17.47 16.09
C ASP A 77 -1.16 -16.02 16.63
N GLU A 78 -0.07 -15.41 17.08
CA GLU A 78 -0.06 -14.01 17.56
C GLU A 78 -0.34 -13.03 16.43
N ASP A 79 0.24 -13.24 15.25
CA ASP A 79 -0.05 -12.42 14.06
C ASP A 79 -1.53 -12.49 13.66
N ARG A 80 -2.10 -13.69 13.69
CA ARG A 80 -3.52 -13.92 13.38
C ARG A 80 -4.45 -13.28 14.42
N GLU A 81 -4.09 -13.34 15.70
CA GLU A 81 -4.81 -12.66 16.79
C GLU A 81 -4.71 -11.14 16.66
N ALA A 82 -3.60 -10.61 16.13
CA ALA A 82 -3.44 -9.20 15.80
C ALA A 82 -4.18 -8.76 14.53
N GLY A 83 -4.80 -9.69 13.80
CA GLY A 83 -5.60 -9.41 12.60
C GLY A 83 -4.83 -9.54 11.27
N TYR A 84 -3.57 -9.95 11.29
CA TYR A 84 -2.84 -10.19 10.03
C TYR A 84 -3.41 -11.38 9.26
N ILE A 85 -3.55 -11.20 7.95
CA ILE A 85 -4.05 -12.22 7.02
C ILE A 85 -2.99 -12.65 6.00
N ALA A 86 -2.01 -11.78 5.72
CA ALA A 86 -0.87 -12.09 4.86
C ALA A 86 0.35 -11.26 5.27
N TYR A 87 1.53 -11.83 5.05
CA TYR A 87 2.80 -11.13 5.19
C TYR A 87 3.79 -11.60 4.13
N PHE A 88 4.41 -10.66 3.43
CA PHE A 88 5.40 -10.93 2.40
C PHE A 88 6.69 -10.21 2.74
N THR A 89 7.82 -10.88 2.64
CA THR A 89 9.14 -10.34 2.96
C THR A 89 10.03 -10.27 1.74
N MET A 90 10.84 -9.23 1.66
CA MET A 90 11.92 -9.06 0.70
C MET A 90 13.23 -8.88 1.47
N GLY A 91 14.03 -9.91 1.56
CA GLY A 91 15.21 -9.94 2.43
C GLY A 91 14.85 -10.00 3.92
N GLU A 92 15.68 -9.41 4.78
CA GLU A 92 15.53 -9.50 6.24
C GLU A 92 14.66 -8.38 6.83
N ASP A 93 14.61 -7.21 6.18
CA ASP A 93 14.08 -5.99 6.79
C ASP A 93 12.95 -5.33 6.03
N ALA A 94 12.61 -5.79 4.83
CA ALA A 94 11.57 -5.18 4.01
C ALA A 94 10.37 -6.11 3.82
N GLY A 95 9.16 -5.56 3.82
CA GLY A 95 7.99 -6.39 3.67
C GLY A 95 6.68 -5.62 3.49
N ILE A 96 5.63 -6.43 3.30
CA ILE A 96 4.24 -6.01 3.14
C ILE A 96 3.43 -6.79 4.17
N GLY A 97 2.73 -6.08 5.05
CA GLY A 97 1.76 -6.66 5.96
C GLY A 97 0.34 -6.35 5.50
N VAL A 98 -0.54 -7.32 5.54
CA VAL A 98 -1.97 -7.15 5.26
C VAL A 98 -2.75 -7.51 6.50
N GLN A 99 -3.51 -6.56 7.03
CA GLN A 99 -4.16 -6.66 8.32
C GLN A 99 -5.61 -6.18 8.27
N TYR A 100 -6.49 -6.87 8.99
CA TYR A 100 -7.81 -6.36 9.34
C TYR A 100 -7.79 -5.60 10.66
N VAL A 101 -8.39 -4.43 10.65
CA VAL A 101 -8.64 -3.63 11.86
C VAL A 101 -10.14 -3.56 12.08
N ASP A 102 -10.62 -4.17 13.17
CA ASP A 102 -12.03 -4.10 13.56
C ASP A 102 -12.30 -2.78 14.29
N MET A 103 -12.85 -1.83 13.57
CA MET A 103 -13.19 -0.50 14.07
C MET A 103 -14.70 -0.32 14.30
N GLY A 104 -15.47 -1.42 14.30
CA GLY A 104 -16.90 -1.38 14.57
C GLY A 104 -17.75 -0.74 13.46
N GLY A 105 -17.25 -0.72 12.22
CA GLY A 105 -17.99 -0.23 11.05
C GLY A 105 -17.83 1.26 10.77
N VAL A 106 -16.72 1.87 11.19
CA VAL A 106 -16.40 3.27 10.86
C VAL A 106 -16.10 3.43 9.36
N SER A 107 -16.40 4.61 8.84
CA SER A 107 -15.99 5.02 7.47
C SER A 107 -14.49 5.33 7.40
N LEU A 108 -13.93 5.41 6.19
CA LEU A 108 -12.54 5.86 6.01
C LEU A 108 -12.31 7.27 6.53
N GLU A 109 -13.31 8.15 6.41
CA GLU A 109 -13.24 9.52 6.94
C GLU A 109 -13.16 9.53 8.47
N GLU A 110 -14.00 8.74 9.15
CA GLU A 110 -13.97 8.61 10.61
C GLU A 110 -12.66 7.93 11.07
N TYR A 111 -12.14 6.99 10.29
CA TYR A 111 -10.85 6.36 10.54
C TYR A 111 -9.69 7.35 10.41
N ALA A 112 -9.68 8.18 9.37
CA ALA A 112 -8.70 9.25 9.19
C ALA A 112 -8.69 10.24 10.37
N GLN A 113 -9.89 10.62 10.84
CA GLN A 113 -10.01 11.50 12.01
C GLN A 113 -9.42 10.86 13.25
N LEU A 114 -9.71 9.58 13.49
CA LEU A 114 -9.17 8.83 14.63
C LEU A 114 -7.63 8.74 14.57
N LEU A 115 -7.07 8.39 13.41
CA LEU A 115 -5.62 8.34 13.21
C LEU A 115 -4.95 9.70 13.47
N THR A 116 -5.59 10.78 13.03
CA THR A 116 -5.09 12.14 13.25
C THR A 116 -5.19 12.56 14.72
N GLU A 117 -6.32 12.29 15.38
CA GLU A 117 -6.58 12.72 16.76
C GLU A 117 -5.77 11.92 17.79
N GLU A 118 -5.64 10.60 17.61
CA GLU A 118 -4.97 9.73 18.58
C GLU A 118 -3.49 9.55 18.34
N TYR A 119 -3.07 9.52 17.07
CA TYR A 119 -1.67 9.23 16.70
C TYR A 119 -0.97 10.42 16.04
N GLY A 120 -1.70 11.46 15.63
CA GLY A 120 -1.14 12.61 14.92
C GLY A 120 -0.71 12.30 13.50
N PHE A 121 -1.24 11.24 12.89
CA PHE A 121 -0.90 10.88 11.51
C PHE A 121 -1.59 11.84 10.53
N GLU A 122 -0.86 12.21 9.49
CA GLU A 122 -1.40 12.97 8.36
C GLU A 122 -1.96 11.99 7.34
N CYS A 123 -3.27 12.08 7.12
CA CYS A 123 -3.99 11.19 6.22
C CYS A 123 -4.34 11.89 4.91
N THR A 124 -4.23 11.17 3.81
CA THR A 124 -4.55 11.66 2.45
C THR A 124 -5.58 10.74 1.81
N ASP A 125 -6.64 11.33 1.26
CA ASP A 125 -7.59 10.57 0.44
C ASP A 125 -6.89 10.02 -0.81
N ALA A 126 -7.14 8.75 -1.12
CA ALA A 126 -6.56 8.08 -2.26
C ALA A 126 -7.61 7.34 -3.09
N VAL A 127 -7.31 7.16 -4.36
CA VAL A 127 -8.04 6.25 -5.27
C VAL A 127 -7.03 5.34 -5.93
N VAL A 128 -7.15 4.04 -5.67
CA VAL A 128 -6.23 3.01 -6.18
C VAL A 128 -7.00 2.13 -7.16
N ASN A 129 -6.71 2.24 -8.45
CA ASN A 129 -7.43 1.53 -9.52
C ASN A 129 -8.96 1.63 -9.41
N GLY A 130 -9.46 2.83 -9.05
CA GLY A 130 -10.88 3.08 -8.86
C GLY A 130 -11.43 2.70 -7.48
N LEU A 131 -10.63 2.10 -6.60
CA LEU A 131 -11.01 1.78 -5.22
C LEU A 131 -10.73 2.98 -4.30
N PRO A 132 -11.72 3.50 -3.57
CA PRO A 132 -11.48 4.51 -2.54
C PRO A 132 -10.57 3.95 -1.44
N ALA A 133 -9.57 4.73 -1.06
CA ALA A 133 -8.60 4.36 -0.04
C ALA A 133 -8.22 5.58 0.80
N LEU A 134 -7.57 5.32 1.93
CA LEU A 134 -6.88 6.30 2.74
C LEU A 134 -5.39 5.97 2.73
N ALA A 135 -4.53 6.95 2.48
CA ALA A 135 -3.09 6.80 2.54
C ALA A 135 -2.53 7.57 3.74
N TYR A 136 -1.61 6.97 4.47
CA TYR A 136 -0.86 7.63 5.54
C TYR A 136 0.50 6.99 5.73
N SER A 137 1.40 7.66 6.43
CA SER A 137 2.69 7.09 6.82
C SER A 137 3.06 7.48 8.25
N PHE A 138 3.90 6.66 8.86
CA PHE A 138 4.48 6.93 10.16
C PHE A 138 5.91 6.39 10.22
N THR A 139 6.70 6.93 11.15
CA THR A 139 8.09 6.50 11.36
C THR A 139 8.27 5.99 12.77
N GLU A 140 8.83 4.78 12.90
CA GLU A 140 9.23 4.17 14.16
C GLU A 140 10.66 3.65 14.02
N ASP A 141 11.53 3.97 14.97
CA ASP A 141 12.95 3.57 14.98
C ASP A 141 13.69 3.85 13.66
N ASP A 142 13.51 5.06 13.12
CA ASP A 142 14.06 5.50 11.82
C ASP A 142 13.54 4.71 10.60
N ARG A 143 12.53 3.87 10.76
CA ARG A 143 11.89 3.08 9.72
C ARG A 143 10.54 3.68 9.38
N GLU A 144 10.37 4.14 8.14
CA GLU A 144 9.09 4.65 7.66
C GLU A 144 8.22 3.51 7.13
N THR A 145 6.97 3.51 7.56
CA THR A 145 5.92 2.63 7.06
C THR A 145 4.87 3.45 6.34
N SER A 146 4.58 3.12 5.10
CA SER A 146 3.45 3.70 4.36
C SER A 146 2.31 2.70 4.30
N VAL A 147 1.09 3.17 4.48
CA VAL A 147 -0.12 2.35 4.59
C VAL A 147 -1.17 2.81 3.60
N LEU A 148 -1.82 1.85 2.95
CA LEU A 148 -3.10 2.02 2.27
C LEU A 148 -4.19 1.33 3.09
N ALA A 149 -5.23 2.07 3.45
CA ALA A 149 -6.39 1.54 4.16
C ALA A 149 -7.63 1.57 3.28
N PHE A 150 -8.40 0.50 3.30
CA PHE A 150 -9.62 0.30 2.53
C PHE A 150 -10.78 -0.07 3.45
N SER A 151 -11.96 0.47 3.20
CA SER A 151 -13.17 0.00 3.88
C SER A 151 -13.69 -1.27 3.22
N THR A 152 -14.02 -2.27 4.02
CA THR A 152 -14.61 -3.52 3.53
C THR A 152 -16.13 -3.51 3.67
N GLU A 153 -16.83 -4.32 2.88
CA GLU A 153 -18.29 -4.47 2.98
C GLU A 153 -18.76 -4.98 4.35
N LYS A 154 -17.88 -5.64 5.11
CA LYS A 154 -18.15 -6.15 6.45
C LYS A 154 -17.97 -5.10 7.55
N GLY A 155 -17.58 -3.87 7.20
CA GLY A 155 -17.34 -2.80 8.16
C GLY A 155 -15.99 -2.89 8.90
N TYR A 156 -15.03 -3.64 8.36
CA TYR A 156 -13.65 -3.61 8.82
C TYR A 156 -12.85 -2.61 7.99
N ILE A 157 -11.76 -2.12 8.55
CA ILE A 157 -10.70 -1.46 7.79
C ILE A 157 -9.65 -2.51 7.43
N LEU A 158 -9.31 -2.60 6.16
CA LEU A 158 -8.18 -3.38 5.70
C LEU A 158 -7.00 -2.46 5.51
N GLU A 159 -5.88 -2.78 6.12
CA GLU A 159 -4.62 -2.06 5.94
C GLU A 159 -3.62 -2.92 5.19
N ILE A 160 -2.95 -2.31 4.22
CA ILE A 160 -1.78 -2.86 3.54
C ILE A 160 -0.61 -1.94 3.87
N ALA A 161 0.29 -2.41 4.70
CA ALA A 161 1.46 -1.69 5.18
C ALA A 161 2.72 -2.10 4.42
N PHE A 162 3.53 -1.13 4.03
CA PHE A 162 4.78 -1.30 3.29
C PHE A 162 5.92 -0.69 4.09
N ALA A 163 6.95 -1.45 4.41
CA ALA A 163 8.09 -0.96 5.18
C ALA A 163 9.42 -1.66 4.79
N PRO A 164 10.55 -0.92 4.81
CA PRO A 164 10.71 0.52 5.06
C PRO A 164 10.59 1.35 3.78
N THR A 165 9.71 2.33 3.72
CA THR A 165 9.53 3.16 2.51
C THR A 165 10.55 4.29 2.37
N ASN A 166 11.27 4.61 3.42
CA ASN A 166 12.42 5.53 3.38
C ASN A 166 13.73 4.89 2.86
N ASP A 167 13.75 3.59 2.60
CA ASP A 167 14.81 2.96 1.80
C ASP A 167 14.55 3.22 0.31
N GLU A 168 15.52 3.81 -0.42
CA GLU A 168 15.34 4.19 -1.83
C GLU A 168 14.97 2.99 -2.72
N GLY A 169 15.55 1.82 -2.45
CA GLY A 169 15.29 0.60 -3.22
C GLY A 169 13.90 0.05 -2.96
N PHE A 170 13.56 -0.16 -1.69
CA PHE A 170 12.25 -0.69 -1.31
C PHE A 170 11.13 0.33 -1.52
N GLY A 171 11.36 1.61 -1.25
CA GLY A 171 10.36 2.65 -1.47
C GLY A 171 9.88 2.72 -2.93
N ALA A 172 10.81 2.54 -3.88
CA ALA A 172 10.45 2.45 -5.30
C ALA A 172 9.61 1.20 -5.61
N VAL A 173 9.93 0.06 -5.00
CA VAL A 173 9.14 -1.17 -5.12
C VAL A 173 7.78 -0.98 -4.48
N ALA A 174 7.72 -0.44 -3.26
CA ALA A 174 6.48 -0.19 -2.52
C ALA A 174 5.50 0.68 -3.31
N ALA A 175 5.97 1.74 -3.99
CA ALA A 175 5.13 2.59 -4.83
C ALA A 175 4.45 1.81 -5.98
N VAL A 176 5.18 0.89 -6.61
CA VAL A 176 4.63 -0.01 -7.66
C VAL A 176 3.60 -0.96 -7.06
N LEU A 177 3.90 -1.54 -5.90
CA LEU A 177 3.01 -2.47 -5.21
C LEU A 177 1.72 -1.79 -4.75
N MET A 178 1.81 -0.59 -4.18
CA MET A 178 0.63 0.22 -3.82
C MET A 178 -0.28 0.47 -5.02
N ALA A 179 0.32 0.86 -6.16
CA ALA A 179 -0.44 1.08 -7.39
C ALA A 179 -1.04 -0.21 -7.98
N SER A 180 -0.55 -1.39 -7.57
CA SER A 180 -1.03 -2.67 -8.08
C SER A 180 -2.27 -3.20 -7.38
N VAL A 181 -2.66 -2.65 -6.23
CA VAL A 181 -3.84 -3.11 -5.48
C VAL A 181 -5.10 -2.91 -6.32
N GLN A 182 -5.86 -3.96 -6.53
CA GLN A 182 -7.07 -3.99 -7.37
C GLN A 182 -8.13 -4.88 -6.74
N ALA A 183 -9.39 -4.68 -7.14
CA ALA A 183 -10.43 -5.65 -6.85
C ALA A 183 -10.05 -7.01 -7.47
N ALA A 184 -10.30 -8.09 -6.77
CA ALA A 184 -10.18 -9.43 -7.34
C ALA A 184 -11.24 -9.62 -8.43
N ASP A 185 -10.91 -10.39 -9.47
CA ASP A 185 -11.86 -10.71 -10.52
C ASP A 185 -12.96 -11.64 -9.93
N GLU A 186 -14.24 -11.32 -10.18
CA GLU A 186 -15.37 -12.12 -9.69
C GLU A 186 -15.44 -13.54 -10.30
N ASP A 187 -14.62 -13.84 -11.30
CA ASP A 187 -14.67 -15.08 -12.10
C ASP A 187 -13.46 -16.03 -11.87
N ALA A 188 -12.71 -15.89 -10.78
CA ALA A 188 -11.59 -16.79 -10.48
C ALA A 188 -12.06 -18.04 -9.67
N GLU A 189 -12.96 -18.85 -10.26
CA GLU A 189 -13.28 -20.22 -9.84
C GLU A 189 -12.61 -21.26 -10.75
#